data_d69592eba790d20166d8b31c57a0141b
#
_entry.id   d69592eba790d20166d8b31c57a0141b
#
_cell.length_a   1.000
_cell.length_b   1.000
_cell.length_c   1.000
_cell.angle_alpha   90.00
_cell.angle_beta   90.00
_cell.angle_gamma   90.00
#
_symmetry.space_group_name_H-M   'P 1'
#
loop_
_entity.id
_entity.type
_entity.pdbx_description
1 polymer ?
#
loop_
_entity_poly.entity_id
_entity_poly.type
_entity_poly.pdbx_seq_one_letter_code
_entity_poly.pdbx_strand_id
1 'polypeptide(L)'
;MVDLNQVVSALRSVTDPHSNQNIIQAKLVSDLKTEGNNVFFALDVTHIGGDLRSQVHMSCMQSIKEALPGAEVHIHMKSSGPNAPSADKHVLPQVKNIIAVASGKGGVGKSTISVNLALSLTEMGYKVGLLDADLYGPSIPTMLNIQGERPKVKEVYGKHKIIPIETHGLHVISIGLIIEPEKAVVLRGPRLSGVIKQFINECIWPELDFIIVDLPPGTGDIQLTLVQTVPLTGVIMVTTPQKVAVIDAIKASNMFLLSNINVPILGVIENMSWFTPDELPDRKYRIFGEGGAMELSKLNDTSVLGQVPLIQKIREGGDSGKPAALEEESLKAIFRDIAQRTIDRVDFRNENQEPTDMVKITT
;
A
#
# COMPACT_ATOMS: atom_id res chain seq x y z
N MET A 1 -38.73 -10.32 -32.49
CA MET A 1 -38.24 -8.96 -32.11
C MET A 1 -38.83 -8.67 -30.74
N VAL A 2 -38.01 -8.41 -29.77
CA VAL A 2 -38.43 -8.18 -28.38
C VAL A 2 -39.13 -6.82 -28.28
N ASP A 3 -40.36 -6.78 -27.70
CA ASP A 3 -41.09 -5.55 -27.47
C ASP A 3 -40.63 -4.87 -26.17
N LEU A 4 -40.31 -3.59 -26.26
CA LEU A 4 -39.86 -2.76 -25.14
C LEU A 4 -40.88 -2.74 -23.97
N ASN A 5 -42.20 -2.72 -24.30
CA ASN A 5 -43.28 -2.72 -23.29
C ASN A 5 -43.31 -4.03 -22.50
N GLN A 6 -43.00 -5.15 -23.12
CA GLN A 6 -42.94 -6.45 -22.45
C GLN A 6 -41.73 -6.50 -21.50
N VAL A 7 -40.59 -5.91 -21.90
CA VAL A 7 -39.41 -5.79 -21.02
C VAL A 7 -39.70 -4.92 -19.80
N VAL A 8 -40.33 -3.75 -20.00
CA VAL A 8 -40.76 -2.87 -18.89
C VAL A 8 -41.75 -3.58 -17.95
N SER A 9 -42.68 -4.36 -18.51
CA SER A 9 -43.63 -5.13 -17.70
C SER A 9 -42.94 -6.20 -16.87
N ALA A 10 -41.96 -6.91 -17.44
CA ALA A 10 -41.15 -7.90 -16.72
C ALA A 10 -40.37 -7.26 -15.58
N LEU A 11 -39.72 -6.13 -15.83
CA LEU A 11 -38.91 -5.43 -14.82
C LEU A 11 -39.74 -4.83 -13.67
N ARG A 12 -41.07 -4.62 -13.85
CA ARG A 12 -41.97 -4.20 -12.76
C ARG A 12 -42.17 -5.26 -11.68
N SER A 13 -41.88 -6.52 -11.95
CA SER A 13 -41.92 -7.60 -10.94
C SER A 13 -40.71 -7.60 -10.01
N VAL A 14 -39.66 -6.91 -10.38
CA VAL A 14 -38.39 -6.84 -9.57
C VAL A 14 -38.50 -5.69 -8.58
N THR A 15 -38.31 -5.99 -7.32
CA THR A 15 -38.41 -5.02 -6.20
C THR A 15 -37.01 -4.59 -5.73
N ASP A 16 -36.84 -3.31 -5.49
CA ASP A 16 -35.65 -2.79 -4.82
C ASP A 16 -35.71 -3.13 -3.32
N PRO A 17 -34.74 -3.85 -2.79
CA PRO A 17 -34.73 -4.31 -1.40
C PRO A 17 -34.63 -3.17 -0.36
N HIS A 18 -34.28 -1.96 -0.78
CA HIS A 18 -34.12 -0.80 0.11
C HIS A 18 -35.42 0.03 0.22
N SER A 19 -36.04 0.32 -0.91
CA SER A 19 -37.26 1.14 -0.94
C SER A 19 -38.56 0.33 -0.94
N ASN A 20 -38.49 -0.99 -1.12
CA ASN A 20 -39.65 -1.87 -1.30
C ASN A 20 -40.55 -1.50 -2.49
N GLN A 21 -40.07 -0.66 -3.41
CA GLN A 21 -40.76 -0.30 -4.66
C GLN A 21 -40.19 -1.11 -5.82
N ASN A 22 -41.00 -1.26 -6.91
CA ASN A 22 -40.41 -1.89 -8.09
C ASN A 22 -39.34 -0.99 -8.75
N ILE A 23 -38.35 -1.60 -9.40
CA ILE A 23 -37.18 -0.90 -9.93
C ILE A 23 -37.51 0.14 -11.02
N ILE A 24 -38.65 0.04 -11.68
CA ILE A 24 -39.13 1.02 -12.66
C ILE A 24 -39.70 2.25 -11.93
N GLN A 25 -40.52 2.06 -10.89
CA GLN A 25 -41.08 3.14 -10.06
C GLN A 25 -39.97 3.86 -9.28
N ALA A 26 -38.99 3.11 -8.78
CA ALA A 26 -37.81 3.63 -8.11
C ALA A 26 -36.83 4.35 -9.07
N LYS A 27 -37.15 4.39 -10.39
CA LYS A 27 -36.32 5.00 -11.45
C LYS A 27 -34.87 4.46 -11.50
N LEU A 28 -34.70 3.21 -11.14
CA LEU A 28 -33.36 2.57 -11.12
C LEU A 28 -32.92 2.05 -12.49
N VAL A 29 -33.85 2.00 -13.48
CA VAL A 29 -33.58 1.56 -14.85
C VAL A 29 -33.48 2.78 -15.76
N SER A 30 -32.37 2.88 -16.52
CA SER A 30 -32.15 3.90 -17.55
C SER A 30 -31.55 3.28 -18.82
N ASP A 31 -31.56 4.05 -19.93
CA ASP A 31 -30.99 3.67 -21.23
C ASP A 31 -31.56 2.35 -21.79
N LEU A 32 -32.83 2.04 -21.48
CA LEU A 32 -33.50 0.81 -21.92
C LEU A 32 -33.75 0.84 -23.43
N LYS A 33 -33.16 -0.12 -24.14
CA LYS A 33 -33.34 -0.30 -25.59
C LYS A 33 -33.30 -1.76 -25.97
N THR A 34 -33.95 -2.08 -27.12
CA THR A 34 -34.00 -3.43 -27.67
C THR A 34 -33.45 -3.41 -29.10
N GLU A 35 -32.59 -4.36 -29.44
CA GLU A 35 -32.02 -4.55 -30.78
C GLU A 35 -32.17 -6.03 -31.17
N GLY A 36 -33.15 -6.33 -32.02
CA GLY A 36 -33.49 -7.72 -32.35
C GLY A 36 -34.02 -8.49 -31.16
N ASN A 37 -33.25 -9.48 -30.68
CA ASN A 37 -33.53 -10.26 -29.46
C ASN A 37 -32.71 -9.80 -28.25
N ASN A 38 -31.86 -8.78 -28.44
CA ASN A 38 -31.01 -8.25 -27.35
C ASN A 38 -31.74 -7.13 -26.60
N VAL A 39 -31.64 -7.16 -25.27
CA VAL A 39 -32.19 -6.15 -24.36
C VAL A 39 -31.00 -5.51 -23.63
N PHE A 40 -30.86 -4.20 -23.75
CA PHE A 40 -29.82 -3.42 -23.10
C PHE A 40 -30.43 -2.41 -22.16
N PHE A 41 -29.96 -2.32 -20.94
CA PHE A 41 -30.31 -1.23 -20.02
C PHE A 41 -29.23 -1.03 -18.94
N ALA A 42 -29.25 0.17 -18.35
CA ALA A 42 -28.45 0.48 -17.18
C ALA A 42 -29.32 0.40 -15.92
N LEU A 43 -28.79 -0.28 -14.89
CA LEU A 43 -29.42 -0.48 -13.59
C LEU A 43 -28.65 0.28 -12.52
N ASP A 44 -29.27 1.27 -11.89
CA ASP A 44 -28.67 2.03 -10.80
C ASP A 44 -28.85 1.28 -9.47
N VAL A 45 -27.75 0.72 -8.97
CA VAL A 45 -27.69 -0.01 -7.71
C VAL A 45 -26.74 0.66 -6.71
N THR A 46 -26.52 1.97 -6.87
CA THR A 46 -25.55 2.74 -6.07
C THR A 46 -25.86 2.73 -4.58
N HIS A 47 -27.14 2.66 -4.22
CA HIS A 47 -27.65 2.66 -2.85
C HIS A 47 -27.77 1.27 -2.21
N ILE A 48 -27.42 0.20 -2.94
CA ILE A 48 -27.59 -1.20 -2.50
C ILE A 48 -26.23 -1.81 -2.14
N GLY A 49 -26.13 -2.54 -1.03
CA GLY A 49 -24.92 -3.28 -0.61
C GLY A 49 -24.58 -4.48 -1.52
N GLY A 50 -23.31 -4.92 -1.50
CA GLY A 50 -22.73 -5.86 -2.48
C GLY A 50 -23.54 -7.15 -2.75
N ASP A 51 -23.98 -7.86 -1.72
CA ASP A 51 -24.72 -9.14 -1.88
C ASP A 51 -26.10 -8.93 -2.48
N LEU A 52 -26.79 -7.86 -2.08
CA LEU A 52 -28.10 -7.49 -2.58
C LEU A 52 -28.05 -6.98 -4.03
N ARG A 53 -26.94 -6.38 -4.48
CA ARG A 53 -26.73 -6.00 -5.89
C ARG A 53 -26.82 -7.20 -6.82
N SER A 54 -26.13 -8.28 -6.44
CA SER A 54 -26.15 -9.53 -7.20
C SER A 54 -27.54 -10.13 -7.26
N GLN A 55 -28.31 -10.06 -6.18
CA GLN A 55 -29.70 -10.54 -6.14
C GLN A 55 -30.59 -9.73 -7.09
N VAL A 56 -30.55 -8.39 -7.04
CA VAL A 56 -31.35 -7.53 -7.94
C VAL A 56 -30.97 -7.76 -9.40
N HIS A 57 -29.68 -7.88 -9.72
CA HIS A 57 -29.21 -8.22 -11.06
C HIS A 57 -29.77 -9.56 -11.55
N MET A 58 -29.67 -10.61 -10.73
CA MET A 58 -30.20 -11.95 -11.07
C MET A 58 -31.73 -11.93 -11.24
N SER A 59 -32.43 -11.20 -10.38
CA SER A 59 -33.91 -11.05 -10.49
C SER A 59 -34.31 -10.34 -11.78
N CYS A 60 -33.58 -9.31 -12.22
CA CYS A 60 -33.82 -8.67 -13.53
C CYS A 60 -33.60 -9.64 -14.68
N MET A 61 -32.52 -10.38 -14.67
CA MET A 61 -32.22 -11.40 -15.69
C MET A 61 -33.29 -12.46 -15.76
N GLN A 62 -33.74 -12.97 -14.61
CA GLN A 62 -34.73 -14.02 -14.51
C GLN A 62 -36.08 -13.55 -14.99
N SER A 63 -36.58 -12.39 -14.52
CA SER A 63 -37.85 -11.84 -14.90
C SER A 63 -38.01 -11.59 -16.41
N ILE A 64 -36.92 -11.10 -17.07
CA ILE A 64 -36.91 -10.91 -18.51
C ILE A 64 -36.91 -12.24 -19.24
N LYS A 65 -36.08 -13.21 -18.81
CA LYS A 65 -36.02 -14.54 -19.45
C LYS A 65 -37.33 -15.32 -19.32
N GLU A 66 -38.04 -15.19 -18.19
CA GLU A 66 -39.35 -15.82 -17.98
C GLU A 66 -40.45 -15.20 -18.89
N ALA A 67 -40.42 -13.87 -19.03
CA ALA A 67 -41.38 -13.16 -19.86
C ALA A 67 -41.09 -13.28 -21.36
N LEU A 68 -39.82 -13.40 -21.73
CA LEU A 68 -39.31 -13.39 -23.12
C LEU A 68 -38.29 -14.50 -23.32
N PRO A 69 -38.71 -15.78 -23.46
CA PRO A 69 -37.85 -16.90 -23.72
C PRO A 69 -37.06 -16.69 -25.03
N GLY A 70 -35.73 -16.58 -24.95
CA GLY A 70 -34.85 -16.32 -26.09
C GLY A 70 -34.33 -14.89 -26.22
N ALA A 71 -34.68 -14.00 -25.27
CA ALA A 71 -34.04 -12.70 -25.16
C ALA A 71 -32.65 -12.82 -24.54
N GLU A 72 -31.64 -12.14 -25.15
CA GLU A 72 -30.30 -11.94 -24.56
C GLU A 72 -30.31 -10.61 -23.79
N VAL A 73 -29.99 -10.68 -22.51
CA VAL A 73 -30.09 -9.53 -21.59
C VAL A 73 -28.70 -9.02 -21.21
N HIS A 74 -28.46 -7.76 -21.51
CA HIS A 74 -27.21 -7.04 -21.21
C HIS A 74 -27.50 -5.91 -20.21
N ILE A 75 -27.15 -6.12 -18.96
CA ILE A 75 -27.38 -5.16 -17.86
C ILE A 75 -26.07 -4.45 -17.53
N HIS A 76 -26.04 -3.14 -17.74
CA HIS A 76 -24.94 -2.29 -17.25
C HIS A 76 -25.31 -1.76 -15.86
N MET A 77 -24.63 -2.27 -14.81
CA MET A 77 -24.86 -1.79 -13.45
C MET A 77 -24.17 -0.45 -13.25
N LYS A 78 -24.94 0.62 -13.00
CA LYS A 78 -24.41 1.91 -12.55
C LYS A 78 -24.04 1.78 -11.08
N SER A 79 -22.76 1.78 -10.78
CA SER A 79 -22.26 2.01 -9.43
C SER A 79 -21.97 3.50 -9.31
N SER A 80 -22.58 4.20 -8.35
CA SER A 80 -22.41 5.60 -7.96
C SER A 80 -21.82 6.56 -9.02
N GLY A 81 -22.38 7.74 -9.16
CA GLY A 81 -22.20 8.74 -10.21
C GLY A 81 -20.79 9.10 -10.68
N PRO A 82 -20.62 10.08 -11.58
CA PRO A 82 -19.40 10.34 -12.32
C PRO A 82 -18.17 10.75 -11.49
N ASN A 83 -18.27 10.73 -10.17
CA ASN A 83 -17.19 10.94 -9.20
C ASN A 83 -17.22 9.92 -8.06
N ALA A 84 -17.88 8.78 -8.18
CA ALA A 84 -17.55 7.67 -7.31
C ALA A 84 -16.21 7.12 -7.81
N PRO A 85 -15.18 7.02 -6.95
CA PRO A 85 -13.99 6.29 -7.33
C PRO A 85 -14.49 4.93 -7.83
N SER A 86 -14.04 4.53 -9.03
CA SER A 86 -14.24 3.18 -9.51
C SER A 86 -13.99 2.29 -8.31
N ALA A 87 -14.90 1.38 -7.99
CA ALA A 87 -14.63 0.32 -7.04
C ALA A 87 -13.60 -0.62 -7.68
N ASP A 88 -12.44 -0.09 -8.00
CA ASP A 88 -11.19 -0.81 -8.01
C ASP A 88 -11.10 -1.33 -6.58
N LYS A 89 -11.33 -2.64 -6.42
CA LYS A 89 -11.23 -3.38 -5.18
C LYS A 89 -10.07 -2.79 -4.42
N HIS A 90 -10.34 -2.07 -3.33
CA HIS A 90 -9.27 -1.66 -2.42
C HIS A 90 -8.53 -2.95 -2.07
N VAL A 91 -7.33 -3.09 -2.58
CA VAL A 91 -6.56 -4.35 -2.47
C VAL A 91 -6.34 -4.71 -1.00
N LEU A 92 -6.31 -3.68 -0.14
CA LEU A 92 -6.19 -3.79 1.32
C LEU A 92 -7.17 -2.81 2.00
N PRO A 93 -8.50 -3.04 1.93
CA PRO A 93 -9.49 -2.10 2.46
C PRO A 93 -9.42 -1.92 3.99
N GLN A 94 -8.79 -2.86 4.70
CA GLN A 94 -8.59 -2.85 6.14
C GLN A 94 -7.35 -2.06 6.58
N VAL A 95 -6.58 -1.50 5.63
CA VAL A 95 -5.37 -0.72 5.90
C VAL A 95 -5.62 0.74 5.56
N LYS A 96 -5.41 1.63 6.53
CA LYS A 96 -5.66 3.07 6.34
C LYS A 96 -4.58 3.75 5.51
N ASN A 97 -3.31 3.46 5.80
CA ASN A 97 -2.16 4.12 5.17
C ASN A 97 -1.10 3.09 4.76
N ILE A 98 -0.60 3.19 3.54
CA ILE A 98 0.50 2.37 3.04
C ILE A 98 1.66 3.30 2.68
N ILE A 99 2.74 3.23 3.45
CA ILE A 99 3.91 4.09 3.29
C ILE A 99 5.08 3.26 2.78
N ALA A 100 5.62 3.62 1.63
CA ALA A 100 6.85 3.01 1.14
C ALA A 100 8.07 3.74 1.70
N VAL A 101 9.09 2.99 2.11
CA VAL A 101 10.40 3.51 2.47
C VAL A 101 11.37 3.15 1.35
N ALA A 102 11.91 4.16 0.71
CA ALA A 102 12.74 4.03 -0.48
C ALA A 102 14.10 4.71 -0.32
N SER A 103 15.07 4.26 -1.10
CA SER A 103 16.38 4.90 -1.18
C SER A 103 16.93 4.77 -2.60
N GLY A 104 17.77 5.73 -3.01
CA GLY A 104 18.42 5.68 -4.31
C GLY A 104 19.60 4.70 -4.34
N LYS A 105 20.20 4.39 -3.20
CA LYS A 105 21.41 3.58 -3.08
C LYS A 105 21.31 2.59 -1.92
N GLY A 106 21.94 1.43 -2.06
CA GLY A 106 22.10 0.47 -0.98
C GLY A 106 23.05 0.97 0.11
N GLY A 107 22.88 0.48 1.35
CA GLY A 107 23.76 0.78 2.48
C GLY A 107 23.49 2.13 3.17
N VAL A 108 22.44 2.86 2.83
CA VAL A 108 22.04 4.10 3.51
C VAL A 108 21.26 3.87 4.82
N GLY A 109 20.96 2.62 5.17
CA GLY A 109 20.22 2.25 6.38
C GLY A 109 18.71 2.32 6.24
N LYS A 110 18.18 2.16 5.02
CA LYS A 110 16.74 2.15 4.70
C LYS A 110 15.95 1.21 5.63
N SER A 111 16.34 -0.07 5.70
CA SER A 111 15.66 -1.07 6.52
C SER A 111 15.76 -0.78 8.03
N THR A 112 16.89 -0.20 8.50
CA THR A 112 17.00 0.31 9.87
C THR A 112 15.94 1.37 10.17
N ILE A 113 15.74 2.31 9.24
CA ILE A 113 14.70 3.34 9.36
C ILE A 113 13.31 2.69 9.32
N SER A 114 13.06 1.77 8.38
CA SER A 114 11.75 1.10 8.23
C SER A 114 11.34 0.36 9.51
N VAL A 115 12.25 -0.42 10.09
CA VAL A 115 11.98 -1.18 11.33
C VAL A 115 11.73 -0.25 12.51
N ASN A 116 12.63 0.73 12.74
CA ASN A 116 12.50 1.62 13.89
C ASN A 116 11.29 2.57 13.77
N LEU A 117 10.93 3.02 12.55
CA LEU A 117 9.70 3.77 12.31
C LEU A 117 8.46 2.94 12.63
N ALA A 118 8.40 1.70 12.14
CA ALA A 118 7.28 0.80 12.40
C ALA A 118 7.10 0.53 13.90
N LEU A 119 8.20 0.25 14.61
CA LEU A 119 8.19 0.02 16.06
C LEU A 119 7.77 1.27 16.84
N SER A 120 8.25 2.46 16.43
CA SER A 120 7.87 3.71 17.10
C SER A 120 6.40 4.04 16.90
N LEU A 121 5.83 3.80 15.70
CA LEU A 121 4.39 3.94 15.46
C LEU A 121 3.60 2.97 16.35
N THR A 122 4.08 1.73 16.52
CA THR A 122 3.44 0.75 17.42
C THR A 122 3.52 1.18 18.88
N GLU A 123 4.66 1.71 19.34
CA GLU A 123 4.81 2.26 20.71
C GLU A 123 3.86 3.44 20.95
N MET A 124 3.54 4.23 19.92
CA MET A 124 2.57 5.32 19.96
C MET A 124 1.11 4.85 19.91
N GLY A 125 0.85 3.53 19.86
CA GLY A 125 -0.48 2.94 19.92
C GLY A 125 -1.15 2.65 18.57
N TYR A 126 -0.45 2.82 17.46
CA TYR A 126 -0.96 2.48 16.13
C TYR A 126 -0.82 0.98 15.85
N LYS A 127 -1.75 0.43 15.07
CA LYS A 127 -1.68 -0.93 14.53
C LYS A 127 -0.84 -0.91 13.25
N VAL A 128 0.31 -1.59 13.26
CA VAL A 128 1.31 -1.47 12.19
C VAL A 128 1.67 -2.81 11.59
N GLY A 129 1.66 -2.85 10.26
CA GLY A 129 2.25 -3.90 9.46
C GLY A 129 3.61 -3.47 8.91
N LEU A 130 4.52 -4.43 8.75
CA LEU A 130 5.82 -4.23 8.13
C LEU A 130 6.02 -5.26 7.02
N LEU A 131 6.13 -4.78 5.79
CA LEU A 131 6.38 -5.60 4.60
C LEU A 131 7.82 -5.37 4.11
N ASP A 132 8.66 -6.38 4.20
CA ASP A 132 10.01 -6.39 3.65
C ASP A 132 9.98 -6.92 2.21
N ALA A 133 10.19 -6.02 1.27
CA ALA A 133 10.24 -6.29 -0.17
C ALA A 133 11.68 -6.27 -0.73
N ASP A 134 12.70 -6.15 0.13
CA ASP A 134 14.11 -6.15 -0.30
C ASP A 134 14.66 -7.58 -0.42
N LEU A 135 14.49 -8.17 -1.59
CA LEU A 135 14.98 -9.53 -1.87
C LEU A 135 16.50 -9.67 -1.75
N TYR A 136 17.24 -8.64 -2.15
CA TYR A 136 18.69 -8.74 -2.27
C TYR A 136 19.42 -8.62 -0.94
N GLY A 137 18.72 -8.15 0.09
CA GLY A 137 19.26 -8.03 1.43
C GLY A 137 18.16 -8.00 2.49
N PRO A 138 17.36 -9.07 2.62
CA PRO A 138 16.23 -9.09 3.55
C PRO A 138 16.76 -9.09 4.99
N SER A 139 16.97 -7.90 5.54
CA SER A 139 17.60 -7.69 6.86
C SER A 139 16.57 -7.63 8.00
N ILE A 140 15.30 -7.41 7.70
CA ILE A 140 14.24 -7.26 8.70
C ILE A 140 14.09 -8.50 9.61
N PRO A 141 14.16 -9.75 9.12
CA PRO A 141 14.14 -10.91 10.00
C PRO A 141 15.24 -10.92 11.04
N THR A 142 16.46 -10.48 10.67
CA THR A 142 17.59 -10.33 11.60
C THR A 142 17.32 -9.24 12.63
N MET A 143 16.88 -8.07 12.18
CA MET A 143 16.63 -6.92 13.04
C MET A 143 15.51 -7.16 14.06
N LEU A 144 14.56 -8.05 13.78
CA LEU A 144 13.45 -8.37 14.67
C LEU A 144 13.63 -9.71 15.41
N ASN A 145 14.77 -10.38 15.24
CA ASN A 145 15.08 -11.68 15.83
C ASN A 145 14.05 -12.79 15.48
N ILE A 146 13.60 -12.80 14.24
CA ILE A 146 12.65 -13.79 13.70
C ILE A 146 13.25 -14.64 12.58
N GLN A 147 14.60 -14.72 12.51
CA GLN A 147 15.26 -15.58 11.52
C GLN A 147 14.85 -17.04 11.75
N GLY A 148 14.57 -17.73 10.68
CA GLY A 148 14.15 -19.14 10.72
C GLY A 148 12.68 -19.36 11.06
N GLU A 149 11.94 -18.34 11.46
CA GLU A 149 10.48 -18.43 11.53
C GLU A 149 9.88 -18.54 10.13
N ARG A 150 8.72 -19.18 10.05
CA ARG A 150 7.97 -19.32 8.80
C ARG A 150 6.55 -18.81 8.99
N PRO A 151 6.06 -17.91 8.12
CA PRO A 151 4.66 -17.51 8.16
C PRO A 151 3.75 -18.72 8.04
N LYS A 152 2.70 -18.76 8.86
CA LYS A 152 1.69 -19.81 8.79
C LYS A 152 0.83 -19.63 7.55
N VAL A 153 0.40 -20.75 6.98
CA VAL A 153 -0.55 -20.75 5.86
C VAL A 153 -1.87 -21.29 6.36
N LYS A 154 -2.96 -20.59 6.09
CA LYS A 154 -4.33 -21.01 6.41
C LYS A 154 -5.14 -21.14 5.13
N GLU A 155 -5.91 -22.20 5.02
CA GLU A 155 -6.88 -22.32 3.95
C GLU A 155 -8.13 -21.49 4.28
N VAL A 156 -8.50 -20.59 3.37
CA VAL A 156 -9.69 -19.74 3.46
C VAL A 156 -10.43 -19.81 2.13
N TYR A 157 -11.63 -20.37 2.13
CA TYR A 157 -12.45 -20.59 0.94
C TYR A 157 -11.70 -21.32 -0.21
N GLY A 158 -10.95 -22.38 0.14
CA GLY A 158 -10.18 -23.18 -0.83
C GLY A 158 -8.92 -22.50 -1.38
N LYS A 159 -8.51 -21.35 -0.81
CA LYS A 159 -7.27 -20.65 -1.16
C LYS A 159 -6.31 -20.63 0.02
N HIS A 160 -5.05 -20.87 -0.27
CA HIS A 160 -4.00 -20.72 0.74
C HIS A 160 -3.73 -19.23 0.99
N LYS A 161 -3.82 -18.81 2.23
CA LYS A 161 -3.55 -17.43 2.69
C LYS A 161 -2.39 -17.44 3.68
N ILE A 162 -1.54 -16.43 3.59
CA ILE A 162 -0.37 -16.25 4.45
C ILE A 162 -0.78 -15.42 5.67
N ILE A 163 -0.39 -15.88 6.86
CA ILE A 163 -0.60 -15.13 8.11
C ILE A 163 0.71 -14.43 8.46
N PRO A 164 0.72 -13.08 8.66
CA PRO A 164 1.91 -12.36 9.11
C PRO A 164 2.44 -12.92 10.42
N ILE A 165 3.74 -12.83 10.61
CA ILE A 165 4.37 -13.13 11.91
C ILE A 165 4.12 -11.95 12.84
N GLU A 166 3.65 -12.22 14.04
CA GLU A 166 3.47 -11.20 15.07
C GLU A 166 4.71 -11.13 15.95
N THR A 167 5.36 -9.97 15.98
CA THR A 167 6.53 -9.72 16.83
C THR A 167 6.57 -8.26 17.25
N HIS A 168 6.90 -7.98 18.52
CA HIS A 168 6.99 -6.62 19.08
C HIS A 168 5.75 -5.73 18.80
N GLY A 169 4.57 -6.33 18.69
CA GLY A 169 3.33 -5.63 18.33
C GLY A 169 3.17 -5.30 16.84
N LEU A 170 4.12 -5.72 15.99
CA LEU A 170 4.06 -5.62 14.53
C LEU A 170 3.50 -6.88 13.89
N HIS A 171 2.84 -6.72 12.76
CA HIS A 171 2.51 -7.81 11.83
C HIS A 171 3.53 -7.79 10.68
N VAL A 172 4.39 -8.80 10.58
CA VAL A 172 5.57 -8.79 9.68
C VAL A 172 5.45 -9.86 8.60
N ILE A 173 5.68 -9.45 7.37
CA ILE A 173 5.99 -10.33 6.24
C ILE A 173 7.32 -9.90 5.64
N SER A 174 8.24 -10.85 5.49
CA SER A 174 9.49 -10.62 4.78
C SER A 174 9.71 -11.71 3.74
N ILE A 175 10.25 -11.30 2.62
CA ILE A 175 10.68 -12.23 1.57
C ILE A 175 11.76 -13.18 2.09
N GLY A 176 12.60 -12.73 3.03
CA GLY A 176 13.62 -13.54 3.67
C GLY A 176 13.10 -14.65 4.60
N LEU A 177 11.79 -14.61 4.96
CA LEU A 177 11.14 -15.67 5.74
C LEU A 177 10.53 -16.77 4.86
N ILE A 178 10.38 -16.52 3.56
CA ILE A 178 9.68 -17.41 2.63
C ILE A 178 10.65 -18.04 1.63
N ILE A 179 11.64 -17.27 1.17
CA ILE A 179 12.62 -17.70 0.18
C ILE A 179 13.93 -18.03 0.87
N GLU A 180 14.45 -19.23 0.61
CA GLU A 180 15.76 -19.63 1.09
C GLU A 180 16.84 -18.75 0.43
N PRO A 181 17.86 -18.27 1.17
CA PRO A 181 18.88 -17.35 0.65
C PRO A 181 19.55 -17.85 -0.63
N GLU A 182 19.80 -19.17 -0.73
CA GLU A 182 20.42 -19.82 -1.88
C GLU A 182 19.53 -19.74 -3.13
N LYS A 183 18.20 -19.75 -2.97
CA LYS A 183 17.22 -19.66 -4.05
C LYS A 183 16.93 -18.22 -4.46
N ALA A 184 17.15 -17.25 -3.56
CA ALA A 184 16.92 -15.83 -3.81
C ALA A 184 17.82 -15.30 -4.97
N VAL A 185 19.04 -15.80 -5.05
CA VAL A 185 20.05 -15.39 -6.05
C VAL A 185 19.59 -15.66 -7.51
N VAL A 186 18.64 -16.58 -7.73
CA VAL A 186 18.19 -17.01 -9.07
C VAL A 186 16.89 -16.32 -9.51
N LEU A 187 16.24 -15.54 -8.62
CA LEU A 187 14.98 -14.88 -8.94
C LEU A 187 15.23 -13.60 -9.76
N ARG A 188 14.69 -13.58 -10.98
CA ARG A 188 14.70 -12.39 -11.85
C ARG A 188 13.49 -11.50 -11.55
N GLY A 189 13.58 -10.19 -11.89
CA GLY A 189 12.58 -9.15 -11.63
C GLY A 189 11.11 -9.56 -11.79
N PRO A 190 10.68 -10.19 -12.92
CA PRO A 190 9.28 -10.57 -13.10
C PRO A 190 8.73 -11.57 -12.06
N ARG A 191 9.57 -12.53 -11.60
CA ARG A 191 9.16 -13.48 -10.56
C ARG A 191 9.03 -12.79 -9.20
N LEU A 192 9.89 -11.83 -8.94
CA LEU A 192 9.91 -11.06 -7.73
C LEU A 192 8.65 -10.17 -7.60
N SER A 193 8.29 -9.51 -8.69
CA SER A 193 7.04 -8.77 -8.80
C SER A 193 5.82 -9.64 -8.49
N GLY A 194 5.84 -10.91 -8.92
CA GLY A 194 4.83 -11.90 -8.57
C GLY A 194 4.73 -12.17 -7.07
N VAL A 195 5.87 -12.31 -6.39
CA VAL A 195 5.92 -12.55 -4.93
C VAL A 195 5.37 -11.35 -4.14
N ILE A 196 5.71 -10.12 -4.54
CA ILE A 196 5.17 -8.92 -3.89
C ILE A 196 3.65 -8.83 -4.06
N LYS A 197 3.14 -9.09 -5.26
CA LYS A 197 1.70 -9.17 -5.51
C LYS A 197 1.04 -10.24 -4.64
N GLN A 198 1.70 -11.37 -4.45
CA GLN A 198 1.23 -12.44 -3.58
C GLN A 198 1.17 -12.00 -2.11
N PHE A 199 2.21 -11.34 -1.58
CA PHE A 199 2.23 -10.82 -0.21
C PHE A 199 1.12 -9.80 0.05
N ILE A 200 0.81 -8.99 -0.93
CA ILE A 200 -0.24 -8.00 -0.83
C ILE A 200 -1.63 -8.67 -0.89
N ASN A 201 -1.86 -9.57 -1.85
CA ASN A 201 -3.18 -10.13 -2.13
C ASN A 201 -3.52 -11.38 -1.32
N GLU A 202 -2.52 -12.17 -0.93
CA GLU A 202 -2.72 -13.47 -0.27
C GLU A 202 -2.39 -13.44 1.22
N CYS A 203 -1.80 -12.37 1.73
CA CYS A 203 -1.59 -12.18 3.15
C CYS A 203 -2.87 -11.72 3.84
N ILE A 204 -3.20 -12.34 4.98
CA ILE A 204 -4.31 -11.92 5.84
C ILE A 204 -3.80 -10.82 6.77
N TRP A 205 -3.76 -9.60 6.28
CA TRP A 205 -3.49 -8.44 7.12
C TRP A 205 -4.71 -8.18 8.02
N PRO A 206 -4.52 -7.90 9.31
CA PRO A 206 -5.62 -7.42 10.17
C PRO A 206 -5.99 -5.97 9.82
N GLU A 207 -6.90 -5.38 10.59
CA GLU A 207 -7.13 -3.93 10.53
C GLU A 207 -5.88 -3.19 11.00
N LEU A 208 -5.29 -2.37 10.12
CA LEU A 208 -4.06 -1.63 10.37
C LEU A 208 -4.23 -0.13 10.12
N ASP A 209 -3.57 0.68 10.95
CA ASP A 209 -3.45 2.11 10.71
C ASP A 209 -2.37 2.39 9.65
N PHE A 210 -1.28 1.62 9.69
CA PHE A 210 -0.16 1.75 8.77
C PHE A 210 0.36 0.40 8.27
N ILE A 211 0.76 0.33 7.01
CA ILE A 211 1.75 -0.65 6.53
C ILE A 211 2.99 0.13 6.08
N ILE A 212 4.13 -0.20 6.67
CA ILE A 212 5.43 0.27 6.22
C ILE A 212 6.01 -0.77 5.26
N VAL A 213 6.34 -0.33 4.05
CA VAL A 213 6.91 -1.21 3.00
C VAL A 213 8.37 -0.85 2.80
N ASP A 214 9.27 -1.74 3.19
CA ASP A 214 10.71 -1.60 2.97
C ASP A 214 11.06 -2.04 1.55
N LEU A 215 11.38 -1.09 0.68
CA LEU A 215 11.67 -1.34 -0.73
C LEU A 215 13.13 -1.68 -0.97
N PRO A 216 13.51 -2.44 -2.02
CA PRO A 216 14.89 -2.51 -2.44
C PRO A 216 15.41 -1.14 -2.88
N PRO A 217 16.73 -0.92 -2.85
CA PRO A 217 17.30 0.36 -3.29
C PRO A 217 17.16 0.58 -4.80
N GLY A 218 17.13 1.83 -5.23
CA GLY A 218 17.12 2.22 -6.64
C GLY A 218 15.71 2.42 -7.24
N THR A 219 15.60 2.21 -8.56
CA THR A 219 14.40 2.49 -9.38
C THR A 219 13.99 1.28 -10.22
N GLY A 220 13.92 0.11 -9.60
CA GLY A 220 13.68 -1.14 -10.30
C GLY A 220 12.21 -1.52 -10.47
N ASP A 221 11.99 -2.72 -11.03
CA ASP A 221 10.66 -3.27 -11.31
C ASP A 221 9.80 -3.47 -10.05
N ILE A 222 10.44 -3.61 -8.88
CA ILE A 222 9.74 -3.83 -7.61
C ILE A 222 8.96 -2.60 -7.19
N GLN A 223 9.60 -1.43 -7.25
CA GLN A 223 8.96 -0.14 -6.94
C GLN A 223 7.77 0.10 -7.88
N LEU A 224 7.95 -0.12 -9.18
CA LEU A 224 6.87 -0.01 -10.16
C LEU A 224 5.74 -1.02 -9.91
N THR A 225 6.10 -2.26 -9.55
CA THR A 225 5.11 -3.28 -9.20
C THR A 225 4.28 -2.89 -7.98
N LEU A 226 4.93 -2.33 -6.96
CA LEU A 226 4.23 -1.90 -5.75
C LEU A 226 3.19 -0.82 -6.05
N VAL A 227 3.57 0.25 -6.77
CA VAL A 227 2.65 1.35 -7.13
C VAL A 227 1.50 0.89 -8.05
N GLN A 228 1.72 -0.18 -8.82
CA GLN A 228 0.69 -0.82 -9.64
C GLN A 228 -0.24 -1.75 -8.86
N THR A 229 0.16 -2.17 -7.66
CA THR A 229 -0.54 -3.21 -6.90
C THR A 229 -1.33 -2.63 -5.74
N VAL A 230 -0.84 -1.54 -5.13
CA VAL A 230 -1.50 -0.87 -4.00
C VAL A 230 -1.49 0.64 -4.15
N PRO A 231 -2.53 1.35 -3.68
CA PRO A 231 -2.56 2.80 -3.61
C PRO A 231 -1.68 3.24 -2.44
N LEU A 232 -0.44 3.68 -2.73
CA LEU A 232 0.46 4.19 -1.69
C LEU A 232 -0.06 5.54 -1.16
N THR A 233 -0.11 5.69 0.16
CA THR A 233 -0.35 7.00 0.79
C THR A 233 0.79 7.96 0.46
N GLY A 234 2.03 7.45 0.38
CA GLY A 234 3.19 8.19 -0.08
C GLY A 234 4.50 7.45 0.19
N VAL A 235 5.60 8.14 -0.08
CA VAL A 235 6.95 7.59 0.03
C VAL A 235 7.79 8.41 0.98
N ILE A 236 8.54 7.74 1.87
CA ILE A 236 9.62 8.34 2.66
C ILE A 236 10.95 8.01 1.98
N MET A 237 11.72 9.04 1.66
CA MET A 237 13.04 8.87 1.07
C MET A 237 14.12 8.83 2.16
N VAL A 238 14.96 7.80 2.13
CA VAL A 238 16.13 7.67 3.04
C VAL A 238 17.41 7.91 2.26
N THR A 239 18.26 8.79 2.77
CA THR A 239 19.57 9.08 2.20
C THR A 239 20.60 9.28 3.30
N THR A 240 21.87 9.35 2.94
CA THR A 240 22.96 9.89 3.77
C THR A 240 23.36 11.29 3.25
N PRO A 241 24.11 12.10 4.02
CA PRO A 241 24.53 13.43 3.56
C PRO A 241 25.42 13.41 2.31
N GLN A 242 26.02 12.27 1.95
CA GLN A 242 26.94 12.15 0.81
C GLN A 242 26.28 12.56 -0.50
N LYS A 243 26.90 13.44 -1.26
CA LYS A 243 26.40 13.92 -2.55
C LYS A 243 26.04 12.80 -3.54
N VAL A 244 26.83 11.73 -3.58
CA VAL A 244 26.55 10.57 -4.44
C VAL A 244 25.26 9.84 -4.02
N ALA A 245 24.96 9.75 -2.72
CA ALA A 245 23.72 9.15 -2.23
C ALA A 245 22.52 10.05 -2.52
N VAL A 246 22.67 11.36 -2.40
CA VAL A 246 21.64 12.36 -2.70
C VAL A 246 21.27 12.33 -4.20
N ILE A 247 22.26 12.28 -5.10
CA ILE A 247 22.01 12.19 -6.55
C ILE A 247 21.20 10.94 -6.89
N ASP A 248 21.52 9.79 -6.30
CA ASP A 248 20.76 8.57 -6.54
C ASP A 248 19.35 8.64 -5.89
N ALA A 249 19.21 9.28 -4.72
CA ALA A 249 17.92 9.52 -4.10
C ALA A 249 17.04 10.46 -4.93
N ILE A 250 17.58 11.48 -5.59
CA ILE A 250 16.86 12.33 -6.54
C ILE A 250 16.30 11.51 -7.70
N LYS A 251 17.09 10.60 -8.28
CA LYS A 251 16.61 9.73 -9.35
C LYS A 251 15.47 8.83 -8.87
N ALA A 252 15.60 8.26 -7.66
CA ALA A 252 14.58 7.39 -7.09
C ALA A 252 13.29 8.16 -6.77
N SER A 253 13.38 9.37 -6.22
CA SER A 253 12.20 10.20 -5.94
C SER A 253 11.49 10.63 -7.22
N ASN A 254 12.23 11.01 -8.26
CA ASN A 254 11.65 11.40 -9.55
C ASN A 254 10.80 10.29 -10.17
N MET A 255 11.13 9.03 -9.98
CA MET A 255 10.32 7.91 -10.46
C MET A 255 8.91 7.95 -9.83
N PHE A 256 8.79 8.20 -8.52
CA PHE A 256 7.49 8.28 -7.85
C PHE A 256 6.69 9.50 -8.27
N LEU A 257 7.36 10.59 -8.65
CA LEU A 257 6.75 11.85 -9.07
C LEU A 257 6.39 11.92 -10.56
N LEU A 258 6.72 10.89 -11.36
CA LEU A 258 6.30 10.82 -12.76
C LEU A 258 4.77 10.99 -12.86
N SER A 259 4.30 11.75 -13.84
CA SER A 259 2.88 12.09 -14.01
C SER A 259 1.94 10.89 -14.13
N ASN A 260 2.45 9.77 -14.61
CA ASN A 260 1.73 8.50 -14.72
C ASN A 260 1.84 7.63 -13.46
N ILE A 261 2.62 8.02 -12.45
CA ILE A 261 2.77 7.34 -11.16
C ILE A 261 2.16 8.19 -10.05
N ASN A 262 2.58 9.44 -9.96
CA ASN A 262 2.03 10.48 -9.10
C ASN A 262 1.85 10.10 -7.61
N VAL A 263 2.87 9.44 -7.04
CA VAL A 263 2.91 9.10 -5.61
C VAL A 263 3.68 10.18 -4.86
N PRO A 264 3.09 10.85 -3.86
CA PRO A 264 3.73 11.96 -3.17
C PRO A 264 4.92 11.51 -2.29
N ILE A 265 5.95 12.35 -2.21
CA ILE A 265 7.04 12.19 -1.25
C ILE A 265 6.62 12.84 0.07
N LEU A 266 6.33 12.02 1.09
CA LEU A 266 5.91 12.48 2.43
C LEU A 266 7.03 13.25 3.14
N GLY A 267 8.28 12.83 2.92
CA GLY A 267 9.42 13.49 3.51
C GLY A 267 10.73 12.75 3.28
N VAL A 268 11.80 13.33 3.80
CA VAL A 268 13.16 12.80 3.70
C VAL A 268 13.73 12.53 5.09
N ILE A 269 14.37 11.37 5.28
CA ILE A 269 15.14 11.04 6.48
C ILE A 269 16.62 10.97 6.10
N GLU A 270 17.46 11.77 6.79
CA GLU A 270 18.89 11.72 6.65
C GLU A 270 19.50 10.80 7.70
N ASN A 271 19.98 9.66 7.28
CA ASN A 271 20.66 8.72 8.16
C ASN A 271 22.16 8.97 8.15
N MET A 272 22.86 8.58 9.23
CA MET A 272 24.31 8.76 9.40
C MET A 272 24.73 10.25 9.29
N SER A 273 23.88 11.15 9.80
CA SER A 273 24.03 12.61 9.62
C SER A 273 25.27 13.17 10.30
N TRP A 274 25.64 12.65 11.46
CA TRP A 274 26.87 12.98 12.17
C TRP A 274 27.26 11.86 13.13
N PHE A 275 28.51 11.89 13.56
CA PHE A 275 29.06 11.05 14.63
C PHE A 275 29.42 11.93 15.83
N THR A 276 29.09 11.49 17.04
CA THR A 276 29.52 12.11 18.30
C THR A 276 30.27 11.06 19.11
N PRO A 277 31.59 11.24 19.37
CA PRO A 277 32.35 10.37 20.25
C PRO A 277 31.86 10.47 21.69
N ASP A 278 31.88 9.39 22.44
CA ASP A 278 31.44 9.37 23.84
C ASP A 278 32.34 10.28 24.72
N GLU A 279 33.62 10.42 24.37
CA GLU A 279 34.58 11.28 25.07
C GLU A 279 34.37 12.77 24.78
N LEU A 280 33.62 13.11 23.73
CA LEU A 280 33.39 14.48 23.28
C LEU A 280 31.89 14.69 22.94
N PRO A 281 31.01 14.62 23.94
CA PRO A 281 29.54 14.60 23.71
C PRO A 281 28.98 15.88 23.06
N ASP A 282 29.69 17.00 23.20
CA ASP A 282 29.31 18.28 22.60
C ASP A 282 29.79 18.45 21.14
N ARG A 283 30.58 17.50 20.61
CA ARG A 283 31.13 17.61 19.26
C ARG A 283 30.42 16.69 18.27
N LYS A 284 30.01 17.27 17.15
CA LYS A 284 29.42 16.55 16.02
C LYS A 284 30.39 16.53 14.85
N TYR A 285 30.77 15.34 14.42
CA TYR A 285 31.63 15.13 13.24
C TYR A 285 30.78 14.73 12.06
N ARG A 286 30.75 15.53 11.02
CA ARG A 286 29.95 15.30 9.79
C ARG A 286 30.74 14.45 8.79
N ILE A 287 30.98 13.19 9.15
CA ILE A 287 31.83 12.26 8.40
C ILE A 287 31.42 12.13 6.93
N PHE A 288 30.10 12.14 6.68
CA PHE A 288 29.53 11.99 5.34
C PHE A 288 29.08 13.31 4.71
N GLY A 289 29.45 14.45 5.28
CA GLY A 289 29.00 15.77 4.83
C GLY A 289 27.75 16.25 5.54
N GLU A 290 27.07 17.22 4.96
CA GLU A 290 25.86 17.82 5.54
C GLU A 290 24.88 18.31 4.48
N GLY A 291 23.61 18.45 4.87
CA GLY A 291 22.60 19.13 4.07
C GLY A 291 21.98 18.31 2.95
N GLY A 292 22.33 17.02 2.81
CA GLY A 292 21.81 16.18 1.73
C GLY A 292 20.29 16.01 1.78
N ALA A 293 19.72 15.78 2.95
CA ALA A 293 18.27 15.69 3.10
C ALA A 293 17.57 17.03 2.83
N MET A 294 18.18 18.16 3.18
CA MET A 294 17.63 19.47 2.91
C MET A 294 17.61 19.78 1.41
N GLU A 295 18.63 19.38 0.67
CA GLU A 295 18.66 19.48 -0.79
C GLU A 295 17.54 18.66 -1.42
N LEU A 296 17.43 17.37 -1.02
CA LEU A 296 16.42 16.45 -1.55
C LEU A 296 15.00 16.90 -1.20
N SER A 297 14.77 17.40 0.02
CA SER A 297 13.45 17.86 0.46
C SER A 297 12.97 19.08 -0.33
N LYS A 298 13.88 20.04 -0.61
CA LYS A 298 13.55 21.19 -1.45
C LYS A 298 13.20 20.82 -2.89
N LEU A 299 13.93 19.86 -3.48
CA LEU A 299 13.65 19.39 -4.84
C LEU A 299 12.31 18.67 -4.96
N ASN A 300 11.86 18.03 -3.89
CA ASN A 300 10.61 17.26 -3.87
C ASN A 300 9.44 18.01 -3.23
N ASP A 301 9.60 19.31 -2.95
CA ASP A 301 8.61 20.15 -2.25
C ASP A 301 8.05 19.46 -0.97
N THR A 302 8.97 18.96 -0.16
CA THR A 302 8.63 18.24 1.08
C THR A 302 9.52 18.67 2.23
N SER A 303 9.40 18.02 3.39
CA SER A 303 10.16 18.34 4.60
C SER A 303 11.16 17.24 4.98
N VAL A 304 12.17 17.62 5.76
CA VAL A 304 13.04 16.68 6.45
C VAL A 304 12.30 16.16 7.69
N LEU A 305 11.98 14.85 7.70
CA LEU A 305 11.30 14.19 8.82
C LEU A 305 12.22 13.98 10.01
N GLY A 306 13.52 13.81 9.75
CA GLY A 306 14.50 13.70 10.81
C GLY A 306 15.91 13.43 10.30
N GLN A 307 16.84 13.55 11.23
CA GLN A 307 18.25 13.24 11.04
C GLN A 307 18.66 12.23 12.10
N VAL A 308 19.17 11.08 11.66
CA VAL A 308 19.65 10.01 12.56
C VAL A 308 21.17 10.04 12.62
N PRO A 309 21.76 10.23 13.80
CA PRO A 309 23.22 10.19 13.94
C PRO A 309 23.77 8.77 13.72
N LEU A 310 25.07 8.70 13.42
CA LEU A 310 25.80 7.44 13.37
C LEU A 310 26.10 7.01 14.82
N ILE A 311 25.30 6.09 15.34
CA ILE A 311 25.40 5.58 16.71
C ILE A 311 25.69 4.08 16.65
N GLN A 312 26.73 3.63 17.36
CA GLN A 312 27.13 2.23 17.39
C GLN A 312 26.00 1.32 17.89
N LYS A 313 25.27 1.73 18.94
CA LYS A 313 24.14 0.97 19.49
C LYS A 313 23.02 0.72 18.50
N ILE A 314 22.76 1.65 17.56
CA ILE A 314 21.74 1.44 16.51
C ILE A 314 22.15 0.27 15.61
N ARG A 315 23.42 0.18 15.22
CA ARG A 315 23.97 -0.93 14.43
C ARG A 315 23.90 -2.23 15.25
N GLU A 316 24.45 -2.23 16.46
CA GLU A 316 24.49 -3.41 17.33
C GLU A 316 23.08 -3.95 17.64
N GLY A 317 22.13 -3.05 17.91
CA GLY A 317 20.73 -3.40 18.12
C GLY A 317 20.12 -4.06 16.88
N GLY A 318 20.38 -3.52 15.69
CA GLY A 318 19.93 -4.12 14.43
C GLY A 318 20.52 -5.52 14.19
N ASP A 319 21.81 -5.72 14.51
CA ASP A 319 22.50 -7.01 14.34
C ASP A 319 22.04 -8.07 15.37
N SER A 320 21.63 -7.64 16.56
CA SER A 320 21.25 -8.52 17.69
C SER A 320 19.73 -8.72 17.84
N GLY A 321 18.91 -8.16 16.95
CA GLY A 321 17.46 -8.27 17.02
C GLY A 321 16.81 -7.40 18.12
N LYS A 322 17.48 -6.31 18.50
CA LYS A 322 17.03 -5.31 19.47
C LYS A 322 17.09 -3.91 18.83
N PRO A 323 16.16 -3.57 17.91
CA PRO A 323 16.16 -2.27 17.26
C PRO A 323 16.16 -1.10 18.24
N ALA A 324 16.72 0.04 17.82
CA ALA A 324 16.88 1.24 18.66
C ALA A 324 15.56 1.74 19.27
N ALA A 325 14.45 1.58 18.59
CA ALA A 325 13.10 1.91 19.10
C ALA A 325 12.65 1.02 20.27
N LEU A 326 13.36 -0.07 20.59
CA LEU A 326 13.09 -0.93 21.76
C LEU A 326 14.14 -0.74 22.87
N GLU A 327 15.16 0.06 22.64
CA GLU A 327 16.29 0.25 23.54
C GLU A 327 16.08 1.44 24.51
N GLU A 328 17.15 2.14 24.88
CA GLU A 328 17.09 3.27 25.82
C GLU A 328 16.34 4.49 25.29
N GLU A 329 15.79 5.29 26.17
CA GLU A 329 14.90 6.42 25.85
C GLU A 329 15.54 7.45 24.89
N SER A 330 16.85 7.65 24.98
CA SER A 330 17.59 8.55 24.09
C SER A 330 17.55 8.12 22.62
N LEU A 331 17.59 6.81 22.36
CA LEU A 331 17.47 6.23 21.02
C LEU A 331 16.01 6.20 20.54
N LYS A 332 15.10 5.83 21.44
CA LYS A 332 13.66 5.85 21.17
C LYS A 332 13.18 7.24 20.76
N ALA A 333 13.62 8.27 21.45
CA ALA A 333 13.22 9.65 21.19
C ALA A 333 13.52 10.10 19.75
N ILE A 334 14.65 9.65 19.17
CA ILE A 334 15.01 9.96 17.78
C ILE A 334 13.93 9.43 16.82
N PHE A 335 13.57 8.17 16.97
CA PHE A 335 12.64 7.52 16.05
C PHE A 335 11.18 7.89 16.35
N ARG A 336 10.84 8.22 17.59
CA ARG A 336 9.53 8.75 17.98
C ARG A 336 9.28 10.13 17.35
N ASP A 337 10.27 11.03 17.34
CA ASP A 337 10.16 12.32 16.66
C ASP A 337 9.95 12.14 15.14
N ILE A 338 10.68 11.22 14.52
CA ILE A 338 10.50 10.87 13.11
C ILE A 338 9.09 10.29 12.86
N ALA A 339 8.62 9.40 13.73
CA ALA A 339 7.28 8.80 13.62
C ALA A 339 6.19 9.87 13.75
N GLN A 340 6.31 10.79 14.72
CA GLN A 340 5.35 11.89 14.88
C GLN A 340 5.29 12.77 13.63
N ARG A 341 6.43 13.20 13.11
CA ARG A 341 6.48 13.98 11.86
C ARG A 341 5.96 13.22 10.66
N THR A 342 6.14 11.90 10.63
CA THR A 342 5.55 11.06 9.60
C THR A 342 4.02 11.06 9.68
N ILE A 343 3.45 10.93 10.88
CA ILE A 343 2.00 11.03 11.13
C ILE A 343 1.49 12.38 10.66
N ASP A 344 2.10 13.48 11.11
CA ASP A 344 1.71 14.85 10.75
C ASP A 344 1.68 15.05 9.21
N ARG A 345 2.64 14.46 8.50
CA ARG A 345 2.72 14.52 7.02
C ARG A 345 1.67 13.66 6.34
N VAL A 346 1.36 12.50 6.89
CA VAL A 346 0.28 11.61 6.40
C VAL A 346 -1.07 12.29 6.58
N ASP A 347 -1.33 12.86 7.75
CA ASP A 347 -2.58 13.56 8.05
C ASP A 347 -2.74 14.77 7.13
N PHE A 348 -1.70 15.62 7.01
CA PHE A 348 -1.71 16.74 6.07
C PHE A 348 -2.00 16.30 4.64
N ARG A 349 -1.35 15.22 4.16
CA ARG A 349 -1.57 14.66 2.82
C ARG A 349 -3.01 14.19 2.65
N ASN A 350 -3.56 13.45 3.62
CA ASN A 350 -4.91 12.89 3.55
C ASN A 350 -6.01 13.96 3.61
N GLU A 351 -5.74 15.08 4.28
CA GLU A 351 -6.65 16.23 4.34
C GLU A 351 -6.63 17.10 3.07
N ASN A 352 -5.48 17.16 2.38
CA ASN A 352 -5.25 18.14 1.31
C ASN A 352 -5.11 17.54 -0.10
N GLN A 353 -5.05 16.21 -0.23
CA GLN A 353 -4.87 15.52 -1.50
C GLN A 353 -5.84 14.36 -1.64
N GLU A 354 -6.31 14.13 -2.86
CA GLU A 354 -7.10 12.93 -3.20
C GLU A 354 -6.30 11.65 -2.93
N PRO A 355 -6.97 10.53 -2.59
CA PRO A 355 -6.32 9.22 -2.48
C PRO A 355 -5.52 8.90 -3.75
N THR A 356 -4.36 8.30 -3.57
CA THR A 356 -3.54 7.87 -4.70
C THR A 356 -4.22 6.69 -5.41
N ASP A 357 -4.38 6.79 -6.72
CA ASP A 357 -4.90 5.69 -7.53
C ASP A 357 -3.84 4.60 -7.77
N MET A 358 -4.28 3.37 -8.02
CA MET A 358 -3.39 2.34 -8.53
C MET A 358 -2.92 2.71 -9.94
N VAL A 359 -1.61 2.69 -10.15
CA VAL A 359 -0.99 3.11 -11.39
C VAL A 359 -1.29 2.11 -12.50
N LYS A 360 -1.91 2.53 -13.59
CA LYS A 360 -2.09 1.75 -14.82
C LYS A 360 -1.00 2.17 -15.81
N ILE A 361 0.10 1.42 -15.87
CA ILE A 361 1.10 1.65 -16.92
C ILE A 361 0.60 0.95 -18.19
N THR A 362 0.10 1.74 -19.15
CA THR A 362 -0.12 1.27 -20.52
C THR A 362 1.25 1.18 -21.19
N THR A 363 1.67 -0.05 -21.52
CA THR A 363 2.84 -0.35 -22.36
C THR A 363 2.56 0.01 -23.81
#